data_cdea36b9e74af361653f262f8dd3db86
#
_entry.id   cdea36b9e74af361653f262f8dd3db86
#
_cell.length_a   1.000
_cell.length_b   1.000
_cell.length_c   1.000
_cell.angle_alpha   90.00
_cell.angle_beta   90.00
_cell.angle_gamma   90.00
#
_symmetry.space_group_name_H-M   'P 1'
#
loop_
_entity.id
_entity.type
_entity.pdbx_description
1 polymer ?
#
loop_
_entity_poly.entity_id
_entity_poly.type
_entity_poly.pdbx_seq_one_letter_code
_entity_poly.pdbx_strand_id
1 'polypeptide(L)'
;MKKYLFALTAILFGMFVLISCDDEEEIKGSTTFYGKVVVNPSAAKLNENVTFSIGEGGFSSDNVSVGISSSTTINGKDVVRSVSYFVDGTKVAESSDKTNKYLVSYNVENISIGNHVVTAKCSSNFENYTIEEHITQGEFTVEP
;
A
#
# COMPACT_ATOMS: atom_id res chain seq x y z
N MET A 1 45.32 19.97 -26.99
CA MET A 1 45.24 20.21 -25.56
C MET A 1 43.85 20.52 -25.04
N LYS A 2 43.08 21.36 -25.70
CA LYS A 2 41.72 21.67 -25.24
C LYS A 2 40.75 20.45 -25.22
N LYS A 3 40.95 19.47 -26.12
CA LYS A 3 40.13 18.24 -26.18
C LYS A 3 40.35 17.34 -24.96
N TYR A 4 41.54 17.30 -24.40
CA TYR A 4 41.82 16.46 -23.22
C TYR A 4 41.27 17.06 -21.93
N LEU A 5 41.25 18.38 -21.83
CA LEU A 5 40.65 19.05 -20.69
C LEU A 5 39.14 18.82 -20.60
N PHE A 6 38.45 18.82 -21.73
CA PHE A 6 37.02 18.52 -21.80
C PHE A 6 36.71 17.08 -21.40
N ALA A 7 37.50 16.11 -21.85
CA ALA A 7 37.35 14.72 -21.50
C ALA A 7 37.56 14.50 -19.98
N LEU A 8 38.55 15.15 -19.40
CA LEU A 8 38.82 15.07 -17.97
C LEU A 8 37.69 15.66 -17.14
N THR A 9 37.13 16.80 -17.55
CA THR A 9 36.01 17.43 -16.88
C THR A 9 34.74 16.58 -16.95
N ALA A 10 34.49 15.95 -18.08
CA ALA A 10 33.36 15.06 -18.25
C ALA A 10 33.47 13.80 -17.36
N ILE A 11 34.66 13.27 -17.20
CA ILE A 11 34.90 12.09 -16.33
C ILE A 11 34.69 12.47 -14.86
N LEU A 12 35.18 13.64 -14.42
CA LEU A 12 34.95 14.12 -13.07
C LEU A 12 33.49 14.38 -12.79
N PHE A 13 32.74 14.89 -13.75
CA PHE A 13 31.32 15.14 -13.62
C PHE A 13 30.52 13.82 -13.56
N GLY A 14 30.95 12.84 -14.35
CA GLY A 14 30.36 11.49 -14.33
C GLY A 14 30.58 10.79 -12.99
N MET A 15 31.76 10.89 -12.40
CA MET A 15 32.06 10.34 -11.08
C MET A 15 31.23 11.01 -9.98
N PHE A 16 31.00 12.30 -10.07
CA PHE A 16 30.19 13.03 -9.10
C PHE A 16 28.73 12.60 -9.14
N VAL A 17 28.17 12.37 -10.32
CA VAL A 17 26.80 11.85 -10.50
C VAL A 17 26.69 10.44 -9.94
N LEU A 18 27.68 9.57 -10.14
CA LEU A 18 27.72 8.23 -9.58
C LEU A 18 27.76 8.23 -8.04
N ILE A 19 28.53 9.11 -7.43
CA ILE A 19 28.59 9.28 -5.97
C ILE A 19 27.24 9.77 -5.45
N SER A 20 26.56 10.66 -6.15
CA SER A 20 25.23 11.14 -5.80
C SER A 20 24.16 10.03 -5.87
N CYS A 21 24.27 9.10 -6.81
CA CYS A 21 23.41 7.91 -6.88
C CYS A 21 23.70 6.92 -5.76
N ASP A 22 24.96 6.79 -5.31
CA ASP A 22 25.34 5.92 -4.20
C ASP A 22 24.84 6.45 -2.85
N ASP A 23 24.54 7.74 -2.73
CA ASP A 23 23.95 8.34 -1.54
C ASP A 23 22.46 8.03 -1.40
N GLU A 24 21.80 7.57 -2.46
CA GLU A 24 20.46 6.98 -2.36
C GLU A 24 20.62 5.56 -1.83
N GLU A 25 20.67 5.43 -0.52
CA GLU A 25 20.71 4.13 0.12
C GLU A 25 19.52 3.29 -0.30
N GLU A 26 19.82 2.10 -0.76
CA GLU A 26 18.82 1.08 -0.99
C GLU A 26 18.14 0.76 0.34
N ILE A 27 16.84 1.06 0.44
CA ILE A 27 16.07 0.81 1.63
C ILE A 27 15.73 -0.67 1.66
N LYS A 28 16.30 -1.36 2.65
CA LYS A 28 16.09 -2.79 2.90
C LYS A 28 15.45 -2.98 4.26
N GLY A 29 14.70 -4.02 4.39
CA GLY A 29 14.10 -4.38 5.66
C GLY A 29 12.70 -4.94 5.47
N SER A 30 12.00 -5.04 6.58
CA SER A 30 10.63 -5.53 6.59
C SER A 30 9.85 -4.91 7.75
N THR A 31 8.55 -4.82 7.56
CA THR A 31 7.61 -4.49 8.62
C THR A 31 6.38 -5.37 8.48
N THR A 32 5.67 -5.55 9.57
CA THR A 32 4.40 -6.29 9.57
C THR A 32 3.26 -5.29 9.69
N PHE A 33 2.31 -5.41 8.78
CA PHE A 33 1.08 -4.62 8.79
C PHE A 33 -0.06 -5.49 9.29
N TYR A 34 -0.66 -5.09 10.40
CA TYR A 34 -1.84 -5.73 10.96
C TYR A 34 -3.07 -4.91 10.61
N GLY A 35 -4.13 -5.58 10.23
CA GLY A 35 -5.36 -4.90 9.91
C GLY A 35 -6.54 -5.83 9.81
N LYS A 36 -7.71 -5.22 9.70
CA LYS A 36 -8.97 -5.90 9.45
C LYS A 36 -9.70 -5.15 8.35
N VAL A 37 -10.15 -5.86 7.34
CA VAL A 37 -11.04 -5.26 6.33
C VAL A 37 -12.38 -4.99 6.98
N VAL A 38 -12.79 -3.73 6.97
CA VAL A 38 -14.10 -3.28 7.45
C VAL A 38 -14.99 -3.06 6.24
N VAL A 39 -16.14 -3.70 6.22
CA VAL A 39 -17.14 -3.57 5.16
C VAL A 39 -18.40 -2.92 5.73
N ASN A 40 -18.86 -1.85 5.11
CA ASN A 40 -20.04 -1.13 5.58
C ASN A 40 -20.89 -0.63 4.40
N PRO A 41 -22.20 -0.96 4.34
CA PRO A 41 -22.88 -1.94 5.16
C PRO A 41 -22.44 -3.38 4.87
N SER A 42 -22.77 -4.30 5.78
CA SER A 42 -22.44 -5.72 5.60
C SER A 42 -23.42 -6.46 4.68
N ALA A 43 -24.49 -5.80 4.26
CA ALA A 43 -25.46 -6.30 3.29
C ALA A 43 -25.89 -5.17 2.38
N ALA A 44 -26.01 -5.46 1.10
CA ALA A 44 -26.43 -4.51 0.08
C ALA A 44 -27.14 -5.21 -1.07
N LYS A 45 -27.96 -4.47 -1.79
CA LYS A 45 -28.59 -4.94 -3.02
C LYS A 45 -27.71 -4.57 -4.22
N LEU A 46 -28.01 -5.17 -5.37
CA LEU A 46 -27.37 -4.80 -6.63
C LEU A 46 -27.56 -3.30 -6.89
N ASN A 47 -26.49 -2.66 -7.38
CA ASN A 47 -26.39 -1.23 -7.66
C ASN A 47 -26.34 -0.32 -6.43
N GLU A 48 -26.25 -0.87 -5.24
CA GLU A 48 -25.92 -0.13 -4.03
C GLU A 48 -24.41 -0.09 -3.80
N ASN A 49 -23.98 0.85 -3.00
CA ASN A 49 -22.56 0.99 -2.66
C ASN A 49 -22.27 0.39 -1.29
N VAL A 50 -21.13 -0.28 -1.21
CA VAL A 50 -20.51 -0.68 0.05
C VAL A 50 -19.15 0.00 0.15
N THR A 51 -18.69 0.25 1.36
CA THR A 51 -17.36 0.82 1.57
C THR A 51 -16.43 -0.24 2.17
N PHE A 52 -15.18 -0.19 1.76
CA PHE A 52 -14.11 -1.00 2.34
C PHE A 52 -13.08 -0.06 2.96
N SER A 53 -12.59 -0.43 4.12
CA SER A 53 -11.51 0.29 4.79
C SER A 53 -10.70 -0.69 5.63
N ILE A 54 -9.56 -0.21 6.16
CA ILE A 54 -8.74 -0.98 7.08
C ILE A 54 -8.99 -0.45 8.49
N GLY A 55 -9.55 -1.29 9.35
CA GLY A 55 -9.76 -0.99 10.75
C GLY A 55 -8.82 -1.79 11.65
N GLU A 56 -8.74 -1.40 12.91
CA GLU A 56 -7.98 -2.10 13.96
C GLU A 56 -6.57 -2.48 13.52
N GLY A 57 -5.97 -1.62 12.69
CA GLY A 57 -4.70 -1.92 12.06
C GLY A 57 -3.54 -1.18 12.71
N GLY A 58 -2.37 -1.62 12.35
CA GLY A 58 -1.13 -0.99 12.78
C GLY A 58 0.08 -1.63 12.14
N PHE A 59 1.22 -1.13 12.53
CA PHE A 59 2.50 -1.68 12.13
C PHE A 59 3.21 -2.25 13.35
N SER A 60 3.95 -3.31 13.14
CA SER A 60 4.92 -3.80 14.11
C SER A 60 6.29 -3.81 13.45
N SER A 61 7.20 -3.06 14.01
CA SER A 61 8.62 -3.10 13.65
C SER A 61 9.39 -3.26 14.95
N ASP A 62 10.28 -4.22 14.99
CA ASP A 62 11.11 -4.47 16.18
C ASP A 62 10.31 -4.62 17.49
N ASN A 63 9.17 -5.29 17.44
CA ASN A 63 8.26 -5.53 18.56
C ASN A 63 7.49 -4.27 19.06
N VAL A 64 7.46 -3.21 18.28
CA VAL A 64 6.65 -2.03 18.59
C VAL A 64 5.45 -2.00 17.67
N SER A 65 4.25 -2.03 18.25
CA SER A 65 3.01 -1.83 17.51
C SER A 65 2.71 -0.36 17.41
N VAL A 66 2.49 0.11 16.20
CA VAL A 66 2.17 1.51 15.92
C VAL A 66 0.77 1.56 15.29
N GLY A 67 -0.07 2.45 15.76
CA GLY A 67 -1.44 2.57 15.24
C GLY A 67 -1.48 2.92 13.75
N ILE A 68 -2.56 2.55 13.09
CA ILE A 68 -2.70 2.73 11.63
C ILE A 68 -2.64 4.20 11.19
N SER A 69 -2.97 5.12 12.08
CA SER A 69 -2.86 6.56 11.81
C SER A 69 -1.42 7.07 11.84
N SER A 70 -0.53 6.30 12.43
CA SER A 70 0.90 6.58 12.45
C SER A 70 1.59 5.54 11.59
N SER A 71 1.75 5.82 10.32
CA SER A 71 2.47 4.91 9.43
C SER A 71 3.95 4.93 9.76
N THR A 72 4.59 3.80 9.60
CA THR A 72 6.04 3.75 9.58
C THR A 72 6.53 4.52 8.36
N THR A 73 7.36 5.51 8.58
CA THR A 73 7.99 6.28 7.50
C THR A 73 9.49 5.99 7.45
N ILE A 74 10.04 6.02 6.26
CA ILE A 74 11.47 5.92 6.03
C ILE A 74 11.87 7.09 5.14
N ASN A 75 12.80 7.91 5.63
CA ASN A 75 13.25 9.11 4.92
C ASN A 75 12.08 10.04 4.52
N GLY A 76 11.08 10.15 5.39
CA GLY A 76 9.92 11.00 5.17
C GLY A 76 8.85 10.44 4.24
N LYS A 77 9.03 9.22 3.72
CA LYS A 77 8.02 8.54 2.88
C LYS A 77 7.34 7.44 3.66
N ASP A 78 6.04 7.32 3.49
CA ASP A 78 5.27 6.22 4.05
C ASP A 78 5.74 4.89 3.45
N VAL A 79 5.82 3.87 4.29
CA VAL A 79 6.19 2.51 3.85
C VAL A 79 5.10 1.93 2.97
N VAL A 80 3.84 2.11 3.35
CA VAL A 80 2.71 1.68 2.54
C VAL A 80 2.40 2.73 1.48
N ARG A 81 2.45 2.33 0.23
CA ARG A 81 2.05 3.14 -0.91
C ARG A 81 0.54 3.19 -1.08
N SER A 82 -0.09 2.03 -1.04
CA SER A 82 -1.53 1.88 -1.25
C SER A 82 -2.03 0.55 -0.70
N VAL A 83 -3.33 0.48 -0.51
CA VAL A 83 -4.05 -0.76 -0.18
C VAL A 83 -5.01 -1.07 -1.31
N SER A 84 -4.91 -2.26 -1.85
CA SER A 84 -5.80 -2.79 -2.88
C SER A 84 -6.81 -3.73 -2.26
N TYR A 85 -8.06 -3.63 -2.70
CA TYR A 85 -9.16 -4.48 -2.25
C TYR A 85 -9.59 -5.44 -3.34
N PHE A 86 -9.92 -6.66 -2.92
CA PHE A 86 -10.33 -7.75 -3.79
C PHE A 86 -11.66 -8.31 -3.30
N VAL A 87 -12.59 -8.50 -4.20
CA VAL A 87 -13.84 -9.22 -3.93
C VAL A 87 -13.73 -10.59 -4.61
N ASP A 88 -13.82 -11.65 -3.81
CA ASP A 88 -13.66 -13.03 -4.26
C ASP A 88 -12.39 -13.24 -5.12
N GLY A 89 -11.31 -12.56 -4.74
CA GLY A 89 -10.02 -12.66 -5.42
C GLY A 89 -9.82 -11.73 -6.62
N THR A 90 -10.83 -10.95 -7.01
CA THR A 90 -10.73 -9.97 -8.11
C THR A 90 -10.54 -8.57 -7.56
N LYS A 91 -9.50 -7.88 -8.01
CA LYS A 91 -9.22 -6.50 -7.60
C LYS A 91 -10.35 -5.57 -8.06
N VAL A 92 -10.92 -4.81 -7.13
CA VAL A 92 -12.05 -3.90 -7.40
C VAL A 92 -11.75 -2.45 -7.06
N ALA A 93 -10.80 -2.18 -6.20
CA ALA A 93 -10.49 -0.82 -5.79
C ALA A 93 -9.11 -0.72 -5.15
N GLU A 94 -8.60 0.50 -5.07
CA GLU A 94 -7.31 0.82 -4.45
C GLU A 94 -7.36 2.21 -3.84
N SER A 95 -6.75 2.40 -2.68
CA SER A 95 -6.63 3.70 -2.03
C SER A 95 -5.22 3.91 -1.49
N SER A 96 -4.71 5.12 -1.65
CA SER A 96 -3.47 5.58 -1.01
C SER A 96 -3.74 6.55 0.15
N ASP A 97 -5.00 6.75 0.52
CA ASP A 97 -5.42 7.71 1.53
C ASP A 97 -5.37 7.10 2.94
N LYS A 98 -4.19 7.12 3.53
CA LYS A 98 -3.95 6.68 4.90
C LYS A 98 -4.83 7.40 5.91
N THR A 99 -5.09 8.69 5.74
CA THR A 99 -5.85 9.53 6.65
C THR A 99 -7.29 9.02 6.82
N ASN A 100 -7.88 8.51 5.74
CA ASN A 100 -9.21 7.92 5.73
C ASN A 100 -9.17 6.38 5.84
N LYS A 101 -8.12 5.81 6.43
CA LYS A 101 -7.99 4.34 6.62
C LYS A 101 -8.12 3.56 5.31
N TYR A 102 -7.61 4.13 4.22
CA TYR A 102 -7.66 3.54 2.89
C TYR A 102 -9.10 3.24 2.43
N LEU A 103 -10.04 4.12 2.76
CA LEU A 103 -11.45 3.98 2.43
C LEU A 103 -11.67 4.02 0.91
N VAL A 104 -12.44 3.06 0.41
CA VAL A 104 -12.94 3.03 -0.96
C VAL A 104 -14.43 2.79 -0.98
N SER A 105 -15.10 3.26 -2.04
CA SER A 105 -16.50 2.95 -2.31
C SER A 105 -16.56 1.95 -3.46
N TYR A 106 -17.34 0.90 -3.31
CA TYR A 106 -17.54 -0.14 -4.29
C TYR A 106 -19.02 -0.26 -4.64
N ASN A 107 -19.35 -0.12 -5.91
CA ASN A 107 -20.70 -0.36 -6.38
C ASN A 107 -20.92 -1.85 -6.65
N VAL A 108 -21.95 -2.40 -6.02
CA VAL A 108 -22.27 -3.81 -6.11
C VAL A 108 -23.01 -4.07 -7.42
N GLU A 109 -22.28 -4.43 -8.46
CA GLU A 109 -22.82 -4.75 -9.78
C GLU A 109 -22.12 -5.97 -10.37
N ASN A 110 -22.76 -6.66 -11.26
CA ASN A 110 -22.23 -7.83 -11.96
C ASN A 110 -21.68 -8.91 -11.02
N ILE A 111 -22.29 -9.07 -9.86
CA ILE A 111 -21.91 -10.02 -8.84
C ILE A 111 -23.13 -10.83 -8.40
N SER A 112 -22.93 -12.07 -8.03
CA SER A 112 -24.02 -12.96 -7.64
C SER A 112 -24.64 -12.58 -6.29
N ILE A 113 -25.89 -12.94 -6.10
CA ILE A 113 -26.55 -12.88 -4.81
C ILE A 113 -25.91 -13.88 -3.86
N GLY A 114 -25.74 -13.51 -2.60
CA GLY A 114 -25.12 -14.33 -1.57
C GLY A 114 -23.90 -13.67 -0.93
N ASN A 115 -23.12 -14.47 -0.24
CA ASN A 115 -21.96 -14.00 0.52
C ASN A 115 -20.73 -13.83 -0.37
N HIS A 116 -19.99 -12.76 -0.12
CA HIS A 116 -18.74 -12.45 -0.80
C HIS A 116 -17.66 -12.09 0.21
N VAL A 117 -16.42 -12.43 -0.12
CA VAL A 117 -15.26 -12.22 0.72
C VAL A 117 -14.44 -11.05 0.18
N VAL A 118 -14.05 -10.14 1.07
CA VAL A 118 -13.22 -9.00 0.74
C VAL A 118 -11.85 -9.18 1.40
N THR A 119 -10.82 -9.16 0.58
CA THR A 119 -9.42 -9.21 1.03
C THR A 119 -8.70 -7.94 0.63
N ALA A 120 -7.58 -7.66 1.29
CA ALA A 120 -6.78 -6.48 1.01
C ALA A 120 -5.30 -6.83 0.93
N LYS A 121 -4.57 -6.08 0.12
CA LYS A 121 -3.12 -6.19 -0.01
C LYS A 121 -2.49 -4.81 0.02
N CYS A 122 -1.35 -4.70 0.71
CA CYS A 122 -0.56 -3.49 0.76
C CYS A 122 0.52 -3.49 -0.33
N SER A 123 0.74 -2.33 -0.94
CA SER A 123 1.90 -2.10 -1.80
C SER A 123 2.92 -1.26 -1.06
N SER A 124 4.20 -1.61 -1.20
CA SER A 124 5.30 -0.84 -0.62
C SER A 124 5.75 0.30 -1.53
N ASN A 125 6.16 1.42 -0.92
CA ASN A 125 6.85 2.49 -1.63
C ASN A 125 8.31 2.16 -1.95
N PHE A 126 8.85 1.10 -1.37
CA PHE A 126 10.26 0.73 -1.51
C PHE A 126 10.38 -0.66 -2.11
N GLU A 127 11.14 -0.77 -3.18
CA GLU A 127 11.26 -1.99 -3.99
C GLU A 127 11.80 -3.18 -3.19
N ASN A 128 12.79 -2.94 -2.32
CA ASN A 128 13.46 -3.99 -1.54
C ASN A 128 13.01 -4.01 -0.06
N TYR A 129 11.88 -3.43 0.23
CA TYR A 129 11.29 -3.43 1.55
C TYR A 129 10.02 -4.29 1.55
N THR A 130 10.01 -5.29 2.40
CA THR A 130 8.91 -6.24 2.48
C THR A 130 7.88 -5.79 3.51
N ILE A 131 6.62 -5.77 3.12
CA ILE A 131 5.50 -5.62 4.04
C ILE A 131 4.88 -7.00 4.21
N GLU A 132 5.03 -7.57 5.41
CA GLU A 132 4.35 -8.79 5.79
C GLU A 132 2.94 -8.42 6.25
N GLU A 133 1.94 -9.02 5.64
CA GLU A 133 0.55 -8.65 5.85
C GLU A 133 -0.17 -9.67 6.74
N HIS A 134 -0.80 -9.18 7.80
CA HIS A 134 -1.72 -9.92 8.65
C HIS A 134 -3.06 -9.19 8.65
N ILE A 135 -3.75 -9.26 7.52
CA ILE A 135 -5.02 -8.56 7.33
C ILE A 135 -6.15 -9.58 7.37
N THR A 136 -7.03 -9.42 8.36
CA THR A 136 -8.24 -10.24 8.46
C THR A 136 -9.24 -9.83 7.37
N GLN A 137 -9.75 -10.79 6.63
CA GLN A 137 -10.73 -10.57 5.58
C GLN A 137 -12.06 -10.04 6.13
N GLY A 138 -12.77 -9.29 5.29
CA GLY A 138 -14.15 -8.89 5.53
C GLY A 138 -15.12 -9.68 4.68
N GLU A 139 -16.41 -9.50 4.94
CA GLU A 139 -17.47 -10.16 4.20
C GLU A 139 -18.65 -9.21 4.02
N PHE A 140 -19.39 -9.40 2.93
CA PHE A 140 -20.70 -8.78 2.75
C PHE A 140 -21.63 -9.72 1.99
N THR A 141 -22.91 -9.46 2.16
CA THR A 141 -23.97 -10.25 1.50
C THR A 141 -24.67 -9.39 0.46
N VAL A 142 -24.82 -9.92 -0.75
CA VAL A 142 -25.69 -9.32 -1.77
C VAL A 142 -27.07 -9.93 -1.63
N GLU A 143 -28.03 -9.06 -1.33
CA GLU A 143 -29.44 -9.42 -1.16
C GLU A 143 -30.20 -9.29 -2.47
N PRO A 144 -31.27 -10.11 -2.64
CA PRO A 144 -32.13 -10.01 -3.81
C PRO A 144 -32.95 -8.72 -3.89
#